data_25eb5bb763d0eded16c86f610ee1da5f
#
_entry.id   25eb5bb763d0eded16c86f610ee1da5f
#
_cell.length_a   1.000
_cell.length_b   1.000
_cell.length_c   1.000
_cell.angle_alpha   90.00
_cell.angle_beta   90.00
_cell.angle_gamma   90.00
#
_symmetry.space_group_name_H-M   'P 1'
#
loop_
_entity.id
_entity.type
_entity.pdbx_description
1 polymer ?
#
loop_
_entity_poly.entity_id
_entity_poly.type
_entity_poly.pdbx_seq_one_letter_code
_entity_poly.pdbx_strand_id
1 'polypeptide(L)'
;YVYSLKEGINDGFLTPFKVKQIATTLDDYLHVPGDGVVVKGEVEAGRRYVEADFNRIIKIPEREAYRVRLFMQQINPNDKTLVFCANQQHALEVRDLINQNKRSREPDYCVRVTAADGARGEEYLRYFQDNEKHIPTILTTSQKLSTGVDARNVRNIVLLRPVTNMIEFKQIIGRGTRLFDGKDYFTVYYFVKAHHLFSDPEWDGEPE
;
A
#
# COMPACT_ATOMS: atom_id res chain seq x y z
N TYR A 1 -24.60 -6.88 18.39
CA TYR A 1 -24.62 -5.69 17.52
C TYR A 1 -23.24 -5.51 16.90
N VAL A 2 -23.15 -5.56 15.58
CA VAL A 2 -21.91 -5.29 14.85
C VAL A 2 -22.03 -3.86 14.29
N TYR A 3 -21.19 -2.97 14.80
CA TYR A 3 -21.12 -1.60 14.33
C TYR A 3 -20.30 -1.55 13.02
N SER A 4 -20.93 -1.19 11.92
CA SER A 4 -20.31 -1.22 10.61
C SER A 4 -19.36 -0.04 10.39
N LEU A 5 -18.46 -0.17 9.41
CA LEU A 5 -17.57 0.91 9.01
C LEU A 5 -18.37 2.13 8.52
N LYS A 6 -19.43 1.89 7.75
CA LYS A 6 -20.34 2.94 7.24
C LYS A 6 -21.04 3.70 8.37
N GLU A 7 -21.59 2.97 9.36
CA GLU A 7 -22.20 3.61 10.54
C GLU A 7 -21.18 4.47 11.28
N GLY A 8 -19.94 3.95 11.49
CA GLY A 8 -18.87 4.68 12.17
C GLY A 8 -18.46 5.97 11.44
N ILE A 9 -18.46 5.97 10.12
CA ILE A 9 -18.17 7.16 9.31
C ILE A 9 -19.35 8.14 9.39
N ASN A 10 -20.57 7.67 9.18
CA ASN A 10 -21.78 8.52 9.21
C ASN A 10 -22.01 9.17 10.57
N ASP A 11 -21.68 8.47 11.65
CA ASP A 11 -21.80 8.98 13.01
C ASP A 11 -20.62 9.87 13.45
N GLY A 12 -19.62 10.04 12.57
CA GLY A 12 -18.46 10.90 12.82
C GLY A 12 -17.40 10.30 13.75
N PHE A 13 -17.44 8.99 14.03
CA PHE A 13 -16.43 8.29 14.84
C PHE A 13 -15.24 7.79 14.03
N LEU A 14 -15.35 7.75 12.70
CA LEU A 14 -14.32 7.30 11.79
C LEU A 14 -14.11 8.31 10.66
N THR A 15 -12.86 8.46 10.21
CA THR A 15 -12.52 9.30 9.06
C THR A 15 -12.99 8.65 7.77
N PRO A 16 -13.71 9.37 6.87
CA PRO A 16 -14.07 8.90 5.56
C PRO A 16 -12.84 8.72 4.65
N PHE A 17 -13.00 8.03 3.52
CA PHE A 17 -11.90 7.80 2.58
C PHE A 17 -12.31 7.99 1.13
N LYS A 18 -11.32 8.33 0.30
CA LYS A 18 -11.41 8.40 -1.15
C LYS A 18 -10.65 7.25 -1.75
N VAL A 19 -11.13 6.73 -2.89
CA VAL A 19 -10.50 5.62 -3.59
C VAL A 19 -9.98 6.12 -4.93
N LYS A 20 -8.69 5.88 -5.19
CA LYS A 20 -8.06 6.17 -6.48
C LYS A 20 -7.49 4.89 -7.08
N GLN A 21 -8.13 4.41 -8.14
CA GLN A 21 -7.54 3.37 -8.97
C GLN A 21 -6.53 3.99 -9.92
N ILE A 22 -5.31 3.47 -9.91
CA ILE A 22 -4.27 3.86 -10.86
C ILE A 22 -4.10 2.71 -11.84
N ALA A 23 -4.64 2.89 -13.05
CA ALA A 23 -4.48 1.92 -14.12
C ALA A 23 -3.02 1.91 -14.59
N THR A 24 -2.44 0.72 -14.68
CA THR A 24 -1.13 0.50 -15.28
C THR A 24 -1.28 -0.37 -16.52
N THR A 25 -0.40 -0.21 -17.50
CA THR A 25 -0.46 -0.93 -18.78
C THR A 25 -0.04 -2.39 -18.66
N LEU A 26 0.47 -2.83 -17.51
CA LEU A 26 0.95 -4.20 -17.24
C LEU A 26 0.17 -4.81 -16.07
N ASP A 27 -1.11 -5.09 -16.31
CA ASP A 27 -1.94 -5.90 -15.39
C ASP A 27 -1.69 -7.39 -15.57
N ASP A 28 -1.23 -7.79 -16.75
CA ASP A 28 -0.77 -9.12 -17.10
C ASP A 28 0.45 -9.06 -18.05
N TYR A 29 1.20 -10.13 -18.12
CA TYR A 29 2.37 -10.25 -18.98
C TYR A 29 2.40 -11.62 -19.64
N LEU A 30 2.43 -11.64 -20.97
CA LEU A 30 2.69 -12.82 -21.77
C LEU A 30 4.20 -12.84 -22.10
N HIS A 31 4.94 -13.80 -21.59
CA HIS A 31 6.36 -13.88 -21.85
C HIS A 31 6.64 -14.40 -23.27
N VAL A 32 7.26 -13.54 -24.08
CA VAL A 32 7.76 -13.88 -25.41
C VAL A 32 9.28 -13.66 -25.39
N PRO A 33 10.10 -14.72 -25.59
CA PRO A 33 11.55 -14.58 -25.64
C PRO A 33 11.98 -13.52 -26.66
N GLY A 34 12.79 -12.55 -26.22
CA GLY A 34 13.27 -11.47 -27.08
C GLY A 34 12.36 -10.25 -27.22
N ASP A 35 11.28 -10.13 -26.42
CA ASP A 35 10.39 -8.97 -26.43
C ASP A 35 11.01 -7.68 -25.81
N GLY A 36 12.23 -7.78 -25.28
CA GLY A 36 12.96 -6.66 -24.69
C GLY A 36 12.54 -6.32 -23.25
N VAL A 37 11.58 -7.03 -22.68
CA VAL A 37 11.15 -6.83 -21.29
C VAL A 37 12.15 -7.54 -20.34
N VAL A 38 12.67 -6.80 -19.38
CA VAL A 38 13.54 -7.37 -18.33
C VAL A 38 12.66 -8.03 -17.28
N VAL A 39 12.68 -9.37 -17.27
CA VAL A 39 11.95 -10.19 -16.30
C VAL A 39 12.95 -10.96 -15.45
N LYS A 40 12.72 -10.99 -14.14
CA LYS A 40 13.47 -11.79 -13.17
C LYS A 40 12.56 -12.87 -12.60
N GLY A 41 13.13 -14.04 -12.30
CA GLY A 41 12.40 -15.18 -11.72
C GLY A 41 12.28 -16.35 -12.69
N GLU A 42 11.37 -17.27 -12.40
CA GLU A 42 11.12 -18.46 -13.21
C GLU A 42 10.16 -18.13 -14.36
N VAL A 43 10.72 -17.97 -15.56
CA VAL A 43 10.00 -17.52 -16.76
C VAL A 43 9.86 -18.66 -17.74
N GLU A 44 8.64 -18.92 -18.20
CA GLU A 44 8.31 -19.92 -19.23
C GLU A 44 7.81 -19.24 -20.50
N ALA A 45 8.37 -19.59 -21.65
CA ALA A 45 7.95 -19.04 -22.94
C ALA A 45 6.49 -19.35 -23.23
N GLY A 46 5.72 -18.34 -23.67
CA GLY A 46 4.30 -18.48 -23.96
C GLY A 46 3.37 -18.53 -22.74
N ARG A 47 3.91 -18.43 -21.54
CA ARG A 47 3.12 -18.36 -20.31
C ARG A 47 2.63 -16.93 -20.07
N ARG A 48 1.33 -16.80 -19.72
CA ARG A 48 0.74 -15.55 -19.24
C ARG A 48 0.85 -15.48 -17.73
N TYR A 49 1.41 -14.40 -17.23
CA TYR A 49 1.52 -14.07 -15.81
C TYR A 49 0.50 -13.01 -15.45
N VAL A 50 -0.17 -13.17 -14.32
CA VAL A 50 -1.21 -12.28 -13.82
C VAL A 50 -0.76 -11.62 -12.52
N GLU A 51 -1.56 -10.70 -11.98
CA GLU A 51 -1.21 -9.91 -10.80
C GLU A 51 -0.73 -10.76 -9.60
N ALA A 52 -1.31 -11.93 -9.37
CA ALA A 52 -0.91 -12.83 -8.29
C ALA A 52 0.50 -13.42 -8.44
N ASP A 53 1.03 -13.46 -9.67
CA ASP A 53 2.35 -14.01 -9.99
C ASP A 53 3.46 -12.97 -9.83
N PHE A 54 3.15 -11.67 -9.97
CA PHE A 54 4.13 -10.60 -9.84
C PHE A 54 4.67 -10.52 -8.41
N ASN A 55 5.98 -10.35 -8.30
CA ASN A 55 6.75 -10.31 -7.07
C ASN A 55 6.71 -11.59 -6.23
N ARG A 56 6.18 -12.69 -6.81
CA ARG A 56 6.18 -14.03 -6.24
C ARG A 56 6.89 -15.02 -7.15
N ILE A 57 6.44 -15.17 -8.38
CA ILE A 57 7.00 -16.05 -9.40
C ILE A 57 7.93 -15.26 -10.32
N ILE A 58 7.42 -14.13 -10.85
CA ILE A 58 8.20 -13.22 -11.70
C ILE A 58 8.20 -11.81 -11.15
N LYS A 59 9.19 -11.02 -11.60
CA LYS A 59 9.33 -9.62 -11.27
C LYS A 59 9.74 -8.83 -12.51
N ILE A 60 9.07 -7.72 -12.74
CA ILE A 60 9.39 -6.74 -13.77
C ILE A 60 9.79 -5.43 -13.07
N PRO A 61 11.11 -5.15 -12.92
CA PRO A 61 11.59 -3.99 -12.15
C PRO A 61 11.04 -2.65 -12.65
N GLU A 62 10.88 -2.49 -13.96
CA GLU A 62 10.34 -1.27 -14.57
C GLU A 62 8.89 -1.03 -14.19
N ARG A 63 8.09 -2.09 -14.05
CA ARG A 63 6.71 -2.02 -13.60
C ARG A 63 6.63 -1.46 -12.17
N GLU A 64 7.46 -1.95 -11.28
CA GLU A 64 7.48 -1.48 -9.89
C GLU A 64 7.99 -0.04 -9.77
N ALA A 65 9.04 0.31 -10.50
CA ALA A 65 9.56 1.68 -10.55
C ALA A 65 8.49 2.66 -11.09
N TYR A 66 7.73 2.26 -12.11
CA TYR A 66 6.66 3.06 -12.68
C TYR A 66 5.51 3.28 -11.67
N ARG A 67 5.06 2.24 -11.00
CA ARG A 67 4.02 2.32 -9.96
C ARG A 67 4.42 3.26 -8.82
N VAL A 68 5.65 3.14 -8.34
CA VAL A 68 6.18 4.03 -7.28
C VAL A 68 6.18 5.49 -7.75
N ARG A 69 6.65 5.79 -8.96
CA ARG A 69 6.60 7.15 -9.50
C ARG A 69 5.18 7.70 -9.58
N LEU A 70 4.22 6.89 -10.04
CA LEU A 70 2.83 7.32 -10.19
C LEU A 70 2.20 7.73 -8.85
N PHE A 71 2.29 6.91 -7.81
CA PHE A 71 1.66 7.28 -6.55
C PHE A 71 2.41 8.41 -5.84
N MET A 72 3.75 8.46 -5.93
CA MET A 72 4.53 9.55 -5.34
C MET A 72 4.23 10.92 -5.97
N GLN A 73 3.79 10.96 -7.23
CA GLN A 73 3.34 12.19 -7.86
C GLN A 73 1.97 12.67 -7.35
N GLN A 74 1.18 11.77 -6.79
CA GLN A 74 -0.19 12.06 -6.35
C GLN A 74 -0.32 12.34 -4.86
N ILE A 75 0.56 11.78 -4.03
CA ILE A 75 0.54 12.02 -2.59
C ILE A 75 1.22 13.35 -2.23
N ASN A 76 0.77 13.96 -1.13
CA ASN A 76 1.56 15.02 -0.51
C ASN A 76 2.79 14.39 0.16
N PRO A 77 4.02 14.86 -0.13
CA PRO A 77 5.26 14.26 0.38
C PRO A 77 5.41 14.32 1.91
N ASN A 78 4.58 15.10 2.60
CA ASN A 78 4.59 15.21 4.06
C ASN A 78 3.53 14.34 4.73
N ASP A 79 2.65 13.69 3.96
CA ASP A 79 1.56 12.90 4.49
C ASP A 79 2.00 11.50 4.87
N LYS A 80 1.68 11.08 6.10
CA LYS A 80 1.92 9.71 6.56
C LYS A 80 1.24 8.70 5.63
N THR A 81 2.04 7.78 5.09
CA THR A 81 1.61 6.84 4.05
C THR A 81 2.01 5.41 4.41
N LEU A 82 1.05 4.48 4.33
CA LEU A 82 1.29 3.03 4.44
C LEU A 82 1.27 2.40 3.05
N VAL A 83 2.29 1.60 2.72
CA VAL A 83 2.42 0.90 1.44
C VAL A 83 2.44 -0.61 1.67
N PHE A 84 1.42 -1.30 1.19
CA PHE A 84 1.29 -2.75 1.32
C PHE A 84 1.84 -3.47 0.09
N CYS A 85 2.86 -4.32 0.33
CA CYS A 85 3.62 -5.04 -0.69
C CYS A 85 3.34 -6.55 -0.64
N ALA A 86 3.69 -7.29 -1.71
CA ALA A 86 3.42 -8.71 -1.85
C ALA A 86 4.15 -9.59 -0.82
N ASN A 87 5.38 -9.21 -0.47
CA ASN A 87 6.23 -9.91 0.50
C ASN A 87 7.30 -8.95 1.06
N GLN A 88 8.14 -9.47 1.95
CA GLN A 88 9.18 -8.66 2.61
C GLN A 88 10.26 -8.15 1.64
N GLN A 89 10.60 -8.93 0.62
CA GLN A 89 11.56 -8.52 -0.40
C GLN A 89 10.99 -7.41 -1.28
N HIS A 90 9.74 -7.53 -1.70
CA HIS A 90 9.03 -6.49 -2.45
C HIS A 90 8.94 -5.20 -1.63
N ALA A 91 8.64 -5.29 -0.32
CA ALA A 91 8.61 -4.13 0.57
C ALA A 91 9.98 -3.43 0.67
N LEU A 92 11.10 -4.18 0.67
CA LEU A 92 12.43 -3.63 0.65
C LEU A 92 12.72 -2.85 -0.63
N GLU A 93 12.39 -3.42 -1.77
CA GLU A 93 12.62 -2.82 -3.08
C GLU A 93 11.76 -1.56 -3.30
N VAL A 94 10.51 -1.61 -2.89
CA VAL A 94 9.62 -0.43 -2.94
C VAL A 94 10.13 0.68 -2.04
N ARG A 95 10.62 0.37 -0.82
CA ARG A 95 11.28 1.34 0.05
C ARG A 95 12.44 2.02 -0.67
N ASP A 96 13.30 1.24 -1.32
CA ASP A 96 14.48 1.77 -2.02
C ASP A 96 14.06 2.65 -3.21
N LEU A 97 13.07 2.23 -3.98
CA LEU A 97 12.50 3.03 -5.07
C LEU A 97 11.89 4.34 -4.59
N ILE A 98 11.18 4.34 -3.46
CA ILE A 98 10.62 5.55 -2.85
C ILE A 98 11.76 6.49 -2.43
N ASN A 99 12.79 5.97 -1.75
CA ASN A 99 13.92 6.77 -1.31
C ASN A 99 14.77 7.32 -2.46
N GLN A 100 14.81 6.65 -3.62
CA GLN A 100 15.44 7.16 -4.84
C GLN A 100 14.63 8.29 -5.49
N ASN A 101 13.31 8.30 -5.34
CA ASN A 101 12.40 9.28 -5.95
C ASN A 101 11.94 10.39 -4.98
N LYS A 102 12.32 10.32 -3.70
CA LYS A 102 11.90 11.29 -2.68
C LYS A 102 12.51 12.68 -2.93
N ARG A 103 11.76 13.71 -2.51
CA ARG A 103 12.24 15.09 -2.45
C ARG A 103 12.88 15.42 -1.10
N SER A 104 12.55 14.67 -0.06
CA SER A 104 13.11 14.81 1.29
C SER A 104 14.59 14.44 1.31
N ARG A 105 15.37 15.14 2.14
CA ARG A 105 16.79 14.80 2.41
C ARG A 105 16.96 13.80 3.53
N GLU A 106 15.87 13.50 4.27
CA GLU A 106 15.89 12.60 5.41
C GLU A 106 16.16 11.16 4.95
N PRO A 107 17.19 10.49 5.49
CA PRO A 107 17.52 9.11 5.09
C PRO A 107 16.40 8.13 5.42
N ASP A 108 15.72 8.32 6.54
CA ASP A 108 14.62 7.47 7.02
C ASP A 108 13.23 7.98 6.61
N TYR A 109 13.15 8.73 5.50
CA TYR A 109 11.88 9.20 4.93
C TYR A 109 10.92 8.06 4.65
N CYS A 110 11.41 7.01 3.98
CA CYS A 110 10.70 5.74 3.80
C CYS A 110 11.49 4.60 4.43
N VAL A 111 10.85 3.84 5.30
CA VAL A 111 11.43 2.67 5.96
C VAL A 111 10.57 1.44 5.76
N ARG A 112 11.20 0.26 5.78
CA ARG A 112 10.49 -1.01 5.77
C ARG A 112 10.21 -1.44 7.21
N VAL A 113 8.99 -1.92 7.44
CA VAL A 113 8.59 -2.56 8.69
C VAL A 113 7.92 -3.90 8.40
N THR A 114 8.69 -4.96 8.54
CA THR A 114 8.27 -6.35 8.36
C THR A 114 8.76 -7.22 9.51
N ALA A 115 8.38 -8.49 9.53
CA ALA A 115 8.86 -9.42 10.55
C ALA A 115 10.39 -9.56 10.57
N ALA A 116 11.06 -9.36 9.42
CA ALA A 116 12.52 -9.45 9.31
C ALA A 116 13.27 -8.26 9.93
N ASP A 117 12.59 -7.15 10.23
CA ASP A 117 13.24 -5.93 10.70
C ASP A 117 13.42 -5.86 12.22
N GLY A 118 12.84 -6.82 12.95
CA GLY A 118 13.04 -7.00 14.39
C GLY A 118 12.84 -5.72 15.22
N ALA A 119 13.72 -5.48 16.17
CA ALA A 119 13.66 -4.33 17.09
C ALA A 119 13.72 -2.98 16.36
N ARG A 120 14.49 -2.88 15.28
CA ARG A 120 14.56 -1.64 14.47
C ARG A 120 13.26 -1.35 13.75
N GLY A 121 12.58 -2.37 13.25
CA GLY A 121 11.25 -2.22 12.66
C GLY A 121 10.21 -1.74 13.69
N GLU A 122 10.26 -2.25 14.91
CA GLU A 122 9.41 -1.80 16.01
C GLU A 122 9.69 -0.35 16.41
N GLU A 123 10.96 0.06 16.42
CA GLU A 123 11.34 1.45 16.67
C GLU A 123 10.80 2.41 15.59
N TYR A 124 10.96 2.07 14.31
CA TYR A 124 10.41 2.84 13.20
C TYR A 124 8.88 2.92 13.24
N LEU A 125 8.23 1.82 13.61
CA LEU A 125 6.77 1.80 13.76
C LEU A 125 6.32 2.75 14.88
N ARG A 126 7.01 2.74 16.00
CA ARG A 126 6.74 3.66 17.12
C ARG A 126 6.90 5.11 16.71
N TYR A 127 7.96 5.45 15.95
CA TYR A 127 8.17 6.81 15.44
C TYR A 127 7.11 7.22 14.42
N PHE A 128 6.69 6.29 13.57
CA PHE A 128 5.62 6.55 12.62
C PHE A 128 4.26 6.83 13.28
N GLN A 129 3.98 6.16 14.39
CA GLN A 129 2.75 6.33 15.17
C GLN A 129 2.78 7.60 16.02
N ASP A 130 3.96 8.14 16.30
CA ASP A 130 4.12 9.39 17.05
C ASP A 130 3.72 10.58 16.17
N ASN A 131 2.66 11.29 16.59
CA ASN A 131 2.12 12.41 15.83
C ASN A 131 3.04 13.63 15.81
N GLU A 132 3.96 13.75 16.76
CA GLU A 132 4.95 14.82 16.82
C GLU A 132 6.17 14.56 15.91
N LYS A 133 6.27 13.35 15.36
CA LYS A 133 7.36 12.96 14.46
C LYS A 133 6.90 12.91 13.02
N HIS A 134 7.59 13.64 12.15
CA HIS A 134 7.34 13.61 10.70
C HIS A 134 8.05 12.45 10.01
N ILE A 135 9.15 11.97 10.57
CA ILE A 135 9.97 10.88 10.05
C ILE A 135 9.85 9.64 10.94
N PRO A 136 9.65 8.45 10.37
CA PRO A 136 9.43 8.17 8.95
C PRO A 136 8.07 8.69 8.46
N THR A 137 8.02 9.14 7.20
CA THR A 137 6.79 9.61 6.55
C THR A 137 6.08 8.46 5.86
N ILE A 138 6.83 7.53 5.25
CA ILE A 138 6.28 6.38 4.53
C ILE A 138 6.78 5.08 5.16
N LEU A 139 5.87 4.13 5.39
CA LEU A 139 6.21 2.75 5.74
C LEU A 139 5.84 1.81 4.60
N THR A 140 6.80 0.96 4.20
CA THR A 140 6.51 -0.20 3.36
C THR A 140 6.42 -1.45 4.21
N THR A 141 5.43 -2.30 3.94
CA THR A 141 5.19 -3.53 4.69
C THR A 141 4.63 -4.63 3.81
N SER A 142 4.59 -5.84 4.32
CA SER A 142 3.89 -6.96 3.71
C SER A 142 2.58 -7.27 4.47
N GLN A 143 2.61 -8.26 5.35
CA GLN A 143 1.43 -8.68 6.13
C GLN A 143 1.42 -8.15 7.57
N LYS A 144 2.60 -7.80 8.13
CA LYS A 144 2.74 -7.48 9.55
C LYS A 144 1.84 -6.32 10.02
N LEU A 145 1.67 -5.30 9.18
CA LEU A 145 0.93 -4.08 9.56
C LEU A 145 -0.56 -4.11 9.18
N SER A 146 -1.09 -5.24 8.73
CA SER A 146 -2.55 -5.41 8.59
C SER A 146 -3.26 -5.41 9.96
N THR A 147 -2.52 -5.74 11.03
CA THR A 147 -2.98 -5.67 12.43
C THR A 147 -2.01 -4.84 13.29
N GLY A 148 -2.50 -4.19 14.33
CA GLY A 148 -1.66 -3.60 15.39
C GLY A 148 -1.07 -2.22 15.16
N VAL A 149 -1.29 -1.54 14.03
CA VAL A 149 -0.84 -0.16 13.81
C VAL A 149 -1.90 0.82 14.29
N ASP A 150 -1.54 1.69 15.22
CA ASP A 150 -2.40 2.79 15.68
C ASP A 150 -1.81 4.17 15.30
N ALA A 151 -1.60 4.39 14.01
CA ALA A 151 -1.14 5.66 13.48
C ALA A 151 -2.33 6.52 13.07
N ARG A 152 -2.74 7.45 13.92
CA ARG A 152 -3.94 8.27 13.71
C ARG A 152 -3.84 9.17 12.49
N ASN A 153 -2.65 9.70 12.19
CA ASN A 153 -2.42 10.63 11.10
C ASN A 153 -2.05 9.96 9.77
N VAL A 154 -2.45 8.71 9.55
CA VAL A 154 -2.32 8.08 8.22
C VAL A 154 -3.28 8.74 7.25
N ARG A 155 -2.76 9.30 6.16
CA ARG A 155 -3.51 10.02 5.12
C ARG A 155 -3.56 9.29 3.79
N ASN A 156 -2.65 8.35 3.58
CA ASN A 156 -2.61 7.54 2.37
C ASN A 156 -2.36 6.07 2.69
N ILE A 157 -3.10 5.20 2.02
CA ILE A 157 -2.87 3.75 1.97
C ILE A 157 -2.65 3.37 0.51
N VAL A 158 -1.53 2.71 0.21
CA VAL A 158 -1.16 2.29 -1.14
C VAL A 158 -1.12 0.77 -1.19
N LEU A 159 -1.92 0.17 -2.09
CA LEU A 159 -2.00 -1.27 -2.29
C LEU A 159 -1.23 -1.65 -3.56
N LEU A 160 -0.03 -2.20 -3.40
CA LEU A 160 0.82 -2.72 -4.49
C LEU A 160 0.70 -4.24 -4.66
N ARG A 161 -0.18 -4.88 -3.93
CA ARG A 161 -0.51 -6.30 -4.02
C ARG A 161 -2.01 -6.53 -4.10
N PRO A 162 -2.46 -7.64 -4.68
CA PRO A 162 -3.87 -8.00 -4.60
C PRO A 162 -4.27 -8.30 -3.14
N VAL A 163 -5.45 -7.86 -2.79
CA VAL A 163 -6.14 -8.22 -1.54
C VAL A 163 -7.41 -8.96 -1.95
N THR A 164 -7.52 -10.23 -1.58
CA THR A 164 -8.60 -11.11 -2.03
C THR A 164 -9.59 -11.46 -0.92
N ASN A 165 -9.25 -11.11 0.31
CA ASN A 165 -10.02 -11.42 1.51
C ASN A 165 -10.63 -10.14 2.08
N MET A 166 -11.95 -10.09 2.23
CA MET A 166 -12.68 -8.94 2.76
C MET A 166 -12.26 -8.59 4.20
N ILE A 167 -11.96 -9.56 5.03
CA ILE A 167 -11.50 -9.32 6.41
C ILE A 167 -10.17 -8.57 6.39
N GLU A 168 -9.21 -9.02 5.58
CA GLU A 168 -7.92 -8.35 5.42
C GLU A 168 -8.10 -6.95 4.83
N PHE A 169 -8.97 -6.80 3.84
CA PHE A 169 -9.26 -5.52 3.22
C PHE A 169 -9.79 -4.50 4.24
N LYS A 170 -10.79 -4.88 5.04
CA LYS A 170 -11.32 -4.05 6.13
C LYS A 170 -10.26 -3.70 7.17
N GLN A 171 -9.37 -4.63 7.52
CA GLN A 171 -8.25 -4.38 8.43
C GLN A 171 -7.28 -3.34 7.88
N ILE A 172 -6.96 -3.41 6.59
CA ILE A 172 -6.06 -2.46 5.93
C ILE A 172 -6.72 -1.07 5.89
N ILE A 173 -7.96 -0.98 5.43
CA ILE A 173 -8.71 0.30 5.36
C ILE A 173 -8.85 0.90 6.77
N GLY A 174 -9.12 0.08 7.77
CA GLY A 174 -9.21 0.50 9.17
C GLY A 174 -7.95 1.19 9.71
N ARG A 175 -6.80 1.07 9.05
CA ARG A 175 -5.57 1.82 9.42
C ARG A 175 -5.68 3.31 9.12
N GLY A 176 -6.50 3.70 8.15
CA GLY A 176 -6.74 5.09 7.80
C GLY A 176 -7.94 5.74 8.51
N THR A 177 -8.83 4.95 9.09
CA THR A 177 -10.11 5.48 9.62
C THR A 177 -10.00 6.22 10.96
N ARG A 178 -8.84 6.21 11.63
CA ARG A 178 -8.65 6.91 12.90
C ARG A 178 -8.82 8.41 12.72
N LEU A 179 -9.60 9.02 13.60
CA LEU A 179 -9.76 10.47 13.65
C LEU A 179 -8.44 11.14 14.06
N PHE A 180 -8.14 12.22 13.38
CA PHE A 180 -7.01 13.09 13.69
C PHE A 180 -7.34 14.53 13.31
N ASP A 181 -6.87 15.48 14.08
CA ASP A 181 -7.16 16.91 13.86
C ASP A 181 -6.62 17.37 12.50
N GLY A 182 -7.45 18.07 11.72
CA GLY A 182 -7.11 18.48 10.35
C GLY A 182 -7.05 17.35 9.31
N LYS A 183 -7.62 16.18 9.61
CA LYS A 183 -7.75 15.05 8.69
C LYS A 183 -9.21 14.82 8.37
N ASP A 184 -9.67 15.40 7.27
CA ASP A 184 -11.07 15.28 6.82
C ASP A 184 -11.33 13.95 6.13
N TYR A 185 -10.33 13.39 5.46
CA TYR A 185 -10.38 12.09 4.79
C TYR A 185 -8.96 11.50 4.66
N PHE A 186 -8.90 10.23 4.28
CA PHE A 186 -7.67 9.59 3.79
C PHE A 186 -7.89 9.02 2.38
N THR A 187 -6.83 8.72 1.65
CA THR A 187 -6.93 8.21 0.29
C THR A 187 -6.35 6.80 0.19
N VAL A 188 -7.08 5.92 -0.46
CA VAL A 188 -6.65 4.56 -0.82
C VAL A 188 -6.26 4.55 -2.29
N TYR A 189 -5.00 4.29 -2.57
CA TYR A 189 -4.46 4.08 -3.92
C TYR A 189 -4.31 2.60 -4.17
N TYR A 190 -4.89 2.08 -5.24
CA TYR A 190 -4.69 0.70 -5.62
C TYR A 190 -4.34 0.57 -7.10
N PHE A 191 -3.42 -0.36 -7.38
CA PHE A 191 -2.88 -0.64 -8.69
C PHE A 191 -3.40 -1.94 -9.29
N VAL A 192 -4.06 -2.74 -8.49
CA VAL A 192 -4.64 -4.03 -8.86
C VAL A 192 -6.14 -3.93 -8.90
N LYS A 193 -6.80 -4.78 -9.69
CA LYS A 193 -8.26 -4.81 -9.78
C LYS A 193 -8.87 -5.21 -8.44
N ALA A 194 -9.08 -4.24 -7.56
CA ALA A 194 -9.71 -4.43 -6.25
C ALA A 194 -11.17 -3.93 -6.22
N HIS A 195 -11.70 -3.45 -7.35
CA HIS A 195 -13.07 -2.91 -7.42
C HIS A 195 -14.15 -3.91 -7.00
N HIS A 196 -13.91 -5.22 -7.20
CA HIS A 196 -14.84 -6.26 -6.75
C HIS A 196 -15.01 -6.28 -5.22
N LEU A 197 -14.00 -5.84 -4.45
CA LEU A 197 -14.09 -5.76 -2.99
C LEU A 197 -15.03 -4.63 -2.55
N PHE A 198 -15.08 -3.53 -3.30
CA PHE A 198 -16.00 -2.42 -3.02
C PHE A 198 -17.44 -2.73 -3.45
N SER A 199 -17.63 -3.72 -4.33
CA SER A 199 -18.94 -4.20 -4.79
C SER A 199 -19.41 -5.44 -4.02
N ASP A 200 -18.62 -5.95 -3.07
CA ASP A 200 -18.97 -7.11 -2.26
C ASP A 200 -20.07 -6.75 -1.27
N PRO A 201 -21.13 -7.56 -1.10
CA PRO A 201 -22.18 -7.31 -0.11
C PRO A 201 -21.69 -7.23 1.33
N GLU A 202 -20.52 -7.81 1.65
CA GLU A 202 -19.88 -7.68 2.96
C GLU A 202 -19.16 -6.34 3.14
N TRP A 203 -19.01 -5.57 2.05
CA TRP A 203 -18.45 -4.23 2.12
C TRP A 203 -19.51 -3.24 2.61
N ASP A 204 -19.25 -2.63 3.74
CA ASP A 204 -20.15 -1.71 4.43
C ASP A 204 -19.60 -0.28 4.52
N GLY A 205 -18.52 0.00 3.78
CA GLY A 205 -17.94 1.33 3.64
C GLY A 205 -18.23 1.91 2.25
N GLU A 206 -18.62 3.17 2.17
CA GLU A 206 -18.80 3.90 0.91
C GLU A 206 -17.58 4.81 0.71
N PRO A 207 -16.83 4.68 -0.41
CA PRO A 207 -15.82 5.66 -0.77
C PRO A 207 -16.48 6.96 -1.25
N GLU A 208 -15.94 8.08 -0.87
CA GLU A 208 -16.28 9.38 -1.44
C GLU A 208 -15.57 9.63 -2.78
#